data_c356794e3cfea1dc5c557050f17490e0
#
_entry.id   c356794e3cfea1dc5c557050f17490e0
#
_cell.length_a   1.000
_cell.length_b   1.000
_cell.length_c   1.000
_cell.angle_alpha   90.00
_cell.angle_beta   90.00
_cell.angle_gamma   90.00
#
_symmetry.space_group_name_H-M   'P 1'
#
loop_
_entity.id
_entity.type
_entity.pdbx_description
1 polymer ?
#
loop_
_entity_poly.entity_id
_entity_poly.type
_entity_poly.pdbx_seq_one_letter_code
_entity_poly.pdbx_strand_id
1 'polypeptide(L)'
;MLHTFVALVQDKPGVLTRVASLFRRLNINIVSLTVGESERDDTSRMTIVCEAPEHAAHRIKASLYKLEITVDVDEVGRSEAVIRELCLIKVAAGPNEPNGLHSRSHIFELANVFRARVIDLATESIMLEMTASSSKIEGLIQVLRESGYTLLEVSRTGRMAMRRGVHTSRVLKALGTPNGSPDVPPRPKLSKAEIIPNEFPGLEEEEE
;
A
#
# COMPACT_ATOMS: atom_id res chain seq x y z
N MET A 1 19.01 -5.86 -4.31
CA MET A 1 17.77 -6.67 -4.43
C MET A 1 16.65 -6.02 -3.64
N LEU A 2 15.39 -6.25 -4.04
CA LEU A 2 14.24 -5.75 -3.29
C LEU A 2 13.85 -6.76 -2.19
N HIS A 3 13.86 -6.31 -0.95
CA HIS A 3 13.39 -7.05 0.22
C HIS A 3 12.05 -6.49 0.68
N THR A 4 11.16 -7.37 1.13
CA THR A 4 9.84 -6.99 1.66
C THR A 4 9.74 -7.47 3.10
N PHE A 5 9.62 -6.53 4.02
CA PHE A 5 9.41 -6.81 5.43
C PHE A 5 7.97 -6.48 5.81
N VAL A 6 7.36 -7.37 6.58
CA VAL A 6 6.08 -7.10 7.23
C VAL A 6 6.38 -6.97 8.72
N ALA A 7 6.08 -5.80 9.27
CA ALA A 7 6.26 -5.52 10.69
C ALA A 7 4.91 -5.23 11.34
N LEU A 8 4.66 -5.84 12.48
CA LEU A 8 3.59 -5.46 13.39
C LEU A 8 4.18 -4.55 14.46
N VAL A 9 3.62 -3.37 14.59
CA VAL A 9 4.11 -2.33 15.50
C VAL A 9 2.96 -1.78 16.34
N GLN A 10 3.28 -1.24 17.52
CA GLN A 10 2.28 -0.55 18.33
C GLN A 10 1.70 0.63 17.55
N ASP A 11 0.38 0.84 17.62
CA ASP A 11 -0.27 1.98 17.00
C ASP A 11 -0.17 3.20 17.93
N LYS A 12 0.92 3.95 17.77
CA LYS A 12 1.23 5.14 18.60
C LYS A 12 1.84 6.25 17.74
N PRO A 13 1.62 7.52 18.11
CA PRO A 13 2.28 8.64 17.47
C PRO A 13 3.80 8.48 17.43
N GLY A 14 4.41 8.81 16.29
CA GLY A 14 5.86 8.75 16.10
C GLY A 14 6.45 7.40 15.69
N VAL A 15 5.66 6.35 15.55
CA VAL A 15 6.12 5.03 15.12
C VAL A 15 6.79 5.10 13.74
N LEU A 16 6.17 5.76 12.77
CA LEU A 16 6.75 5.96 11.44
C LEU A 16 8.11 6.65 11.47
N THR A 17 8.24 7.67 12.32
CA THR A 17 9.49 8.42 12.49
C THR A 17 10.62 7.52 13.03
N ARG A 18 10.30 6.62 13.96
CA ARG A 18 11.29 5.67 14.51
C ARG A 18 11.75 4.67 13.45
N VAL A 19 10.82 4.13 12.66
CA VAL A 19 11.13 3.22 11.55
C VAL A 19 11.95 3.95 10.47
N ALA A 20 11.53 5.12 10.01
CA ALA A 20 12.25 5.90 9.02
C ALA A 20 13.66 6.28 9.50
N SER A 21 13.82 6.67 10.77
CA SER A 21 15.11 6.96 11.38
C SER A 21 16.03 5.74 11.43
N LEU A 22 15.49 4.55 11.62
CA LEU A 22 16.26 3.30 11.55
C LEU A 22 16.82 3.10 10.14
N PHE A 23 15.98 3.19 9.10
CA PHE A 23 16.43 3.01 7.72
C PHE A 23 17.45 4.08 7.31
N ARG A 24 17.26 5.33 7.74
CA ARG A 24 18.26 6.40 7.56
C ARG A 24 19.61 6.05 8.18
N ARG A 25 19.63 5.53 9.43
CA ARG A 25 20.88 5.10 10.10
C ARG A 25 21.55 3.92 9.41
N LEU A 26 20.77 3.04 8.81
CA LEU A 26 21.29 1.92 8.03
C LEU A 26 21.77 2.33 6.63
N ASN A 27 21.52 3.58 6.22
CA ASN A 27 21.75 4.10 4.88
C ASN A 27 21.05 3.27 3.79
N ILE A 28 19.80 2.89 4.05
CA ILE A 28 18.97 2.08 3.15
C ILE A 28 17.75 2.89 2.74
N ASN A 29 17.51 2.96 1.44
CA ASN A 29 16.33 3.64 0.90
C ASN A 29 15.08 2.76 1.02
N ILE A 30 13.97 3.37 1.48
CA ILE A 30 12.65 2.75 1.47
C ILE A 30 12.01 3.04 0.11
N VAL A 31 11.75 1.98 -0.67
CA VAL A 31 11.12 2.05 -1.99
C VAL A 31 9.61 2.20 -1.86
N SER A 32 9.02 1.51 -0.88
CA SER A 32 7.58 1.53 -0.61
C SER A 32 7.33 1.29 0.87
N LEU A 33 6.37 2.03 1.42
CA LEU A 33 5.93 1.89 2.81
C LEU A 33 4.40 1.99 2.84
N THR A 34 3.76 0.94 3.32
CA THR A 34 2.31 0.89 3.51
C THR A 34 2.04 0.61 4.98
N VAL A 35 1.14 1.37 5.57
CA VAL A 35 0.74 1.24 6.97
C VAL A 35 -0.77 1.18 7.04
N GLY A 36 -1.29 0.31 7.86
CA GLY A 36 -2.72 0.18 8.13
C GLY A 36 -2.95 -0.52 9.47
N GLU A 37 -4.16 -0.43 9.95
CA GLU A 37 -4.58 -1.18 11.13
C GLU A 37 -4.36 -2.68 10.93
N SER A 38 -3.98 -3.38 11.98
CA SER A 38 -3.90 -4.85 11.97
C SER A 38 -5.20 -5.48 12.48
N GLU A 39 -5.24 -6.80 12.47
CA GLU A 39 -6.30 -7.59 13.10
C GLU A 39 -6.29 -7.52 14.63
N ARG A 40 -5.32 -6.84 15.22
CA ARG A 40 -5.17 -6.67 16.68
C ARG A 40 -5.37 -5.22 17.04
N ASP A 41 -6.07 -4.99 18.14
CA ASP A 41 -6.23 -3.66 18.71
C ASP A 41 -4.84 -3.06 19.06
N ASP A 42 -4.73 -1.74 18.97
CA ASP A 42 -3.52 -0.97 19.27
C ASP A 42 -2.27 -1.41 18.48
N THR A 43 -2.46 -2.06 17.33
CA THR A 43 -1.36 -2.56 16.50
C THR A 43 -1.57 -2.19 15.03
N SER A 44 -0.54 -1.59 14.45
CA SER A 44 -0.47 -1.31 13.00
C SER A 44 0.38 -2.33 12.27
N ARG A 45 -0.04 -2.68 11.06
CA ARG A 45 0.71 -3.52 10.13
C ARG A 45 1.43 -2.64 9.11
N MET A 46 2.74 -2.76 9.06
CA MET A 46 3.59 -2.08 8.09
C MET A 46 4.14 -3.08 7.06
N THR A 47 4.02 -2.74 5.78
CA THR A 47 4.75 -3.42 4.72
C THR A 47 5.83 -2.49 4.21
N ILE A 48 7.09 -2.85 4.41
CA ILE A 48 8.26 -2.04 4.08
C ILE A 48 9.00 -2.74 2.95
N VAL A 49 9.17 -2.05 1.83
CA VAL A 49 9.98 -2.52 0.71
C VAL A 49 11.22 -1.65 0.62
N CYS A 50 12.38 -2.27 0.65
CA CYS A 50 13.65 -1.57 0.52
C CYS A 50 14.59 -2.28 -0.44
N GLU A 51 15.53 -1.53 -0.97
CA GLU A 51 16.60 -2.08 -1.81
C GLU A 51 17.87 -2.24 -0.96
N ALA A 52 18.34 -3.47 -0.86
CA ALA A 52 19.53 -3.80 -0.09
C ALA A 52 20.25 -5.03 -0.66
N PRO A 53 21.54 -5.23 -0.35
CA PRO A 53 22.23 -6.50 -0.62
C PRO A 53 21.58 -7.65 0.16
N GLU A 54 21.65 -8.88 -0.36
CA GLU A 54 21.03 -10.05 0.24
C GLU A 54 21.48 -10.27 1.71
N HIS A 55 22.77 -10.11 1.97
CA HIS A 55 23.34 -10.26 3.33
C HIS A 55 22.84 -9.19 4.33
N ALA A 56 22.27 -8.08 3.85
CA ALA A 56 21.76 -7.02 4.74
C ALA A 56 20.36 -7.33 5.27
N ALA A 57 19.58 -8.21 4.62
CA ALA A 57 18.21 -8.50 5.00
C ALA A 57 18.08 -8.95 6.47
N HIS A 58 18.91 -9.87 6.91
CA HIS A 58 18.92 -10.33 8.30
C HIS A 58 19.22 -9.19 9.30
N ARG A 59 20.17 -8.30 8.95
CA ARG A 59 20.51 -7.15 9.78
C ARG A 59 19.35 -6.13 9.87
N ILE A 60 18.66 -5.90 8.76
CA ILE A 60 17.48 -5.03 8.73
C ILE A 60 16.41 -5.60 9.65
N LYS A 61 16.06 -6.88 9.47
CA LYS A 61 15.09 -7.58 10.30
C LYS A 61 15.44 -7.50 11.79
N ALA A 62 16.68 -7.81 12.15
CA ALA A 62 17.16 -7.73 13.52
C ALA A 62 17.10 -6.30 14.09
N SER A 63 17.38 -5.30 13.27
CA SER A 63 17.32 -3.89 13.67
C SER A 63 15.89 -3.40 13.86
N LEU A 64 14.96 -3.83 13.03
CA LEU A 64 13.53 -3.58 13.21
C LEU A 64 13.01 -4.21 14.51
N TYR A 65 13.44 -5.44 14.80
CA TYR A 65 13.05 -6.16 16.02
C TYR A 65 13.54 -5.47 17.31
N LYS A 66 14.64 -4.73 17.25
CA LYS A 66 15.20 -3.99 18.39
C LYS A 66 14.43 -2.69 18.71
N LEU A 67 13.52 -2.25 17.85
CA LEU A 67 12.69 -1.11 18.18
C LEU A 67 11.63 -1.55 19.21
N GLU A 68 11.58 -0.86 20.33
CA GLU A 68 10.64 -1.11 21.44
C GLU A 68 9.17 -1.18 20.99
N ILE A 69 8.84 -0.43 19.94
CA ILE A 69 7.50 -0.37 19.35
C ILE A 69 7.16 -1.59 18.48
N THR A 70 8.13 -2.45 18.18
CA THR A 70 7.95 -3.58 17.28
C THR A 70 7.46 -4.81 18.02
N VAL A 71 6.32 -5.34 17.61
CA VAL A 71 5.72 -6.56 18.13
C VAL A 71 6.26 -7.79 17.40
N ASP A 72 6.33 -7.72 16.07
CA ASP A 72 6.83 -8.79 15.22
C ASP A 72 7.38 -8.25 13.90
N VAL A 73 8.34 -8.94 13.30
CA VAL A 73 8.88 -8.63 11.97
C VAL A 73 9.12 -9.90 11.20
N ASP A 74 8.67 -9.92 9.98
CA ASP A 74 8.94 -11.02 9.06
C ASP A 74 9.44 -10.51 7.71
N GLU A 75 10.42 -11.21 7.15
CA GLU A 75 10.82 -11.03 5.77
C GLU A 75 10.01 -11.98 4.91
N VAL A 76 9.38 -11.45 3.87
CA VAL A 76 8.41 -12.18 3.07
C VAL A 76 8.93 -12.39 1.66
N GLY A 77 9.27 -13.63 1.33
CA GLY A 77 9.66 -14.03 -0.03
C GLY A 77 8.47 -14.01 -1.01
N ARG A 78 8.74 -13.79 -2.30
CA ARG A 78 7.70 -13.74 -3.33
C ARG A 78 6.89 -15.03 -3.47
N SER A 79 7.49 -16.19 -3.23
CA SER A 79 6.85 -17.51 -3.32
C SER A 79 5.92 -17.80 -2.13
N GLU A 80 6.21 -17.22 -0.97
CA GLU A 80 5.53 -17.49 0.29
C GLU A 80 4.36 -16.54 0.56
N ALA A 81 4.23 -15.46 -0.23
CA ALA A 81 3.23 -14.43 0.00
C ALA A 81 2.42 -14.07 -1.23
N VAL A 82 1.26 -13.51 -0.97
CA VAL A 82 0.50 -12.71 -1.92
C VAL A 82 0.93 -11.26 -1.75
N ILE A 83 1.48 -10.68 -2.82
CA ILE A 83 1.86 -9.27 -2.86
C ILE A 83 0.92 -8.56 -3.82
N ARG A 84 0.29 -7.50 -3.38
CA ARG A 84 -0.63 -6.67 -4.17
C ARG A 84 -0.37 -5.20 -3.94
N GLU A 85 -0.73 -4.43 -4.93
CA GLU A 85 -0.68 -2.98 -4.94
C GLU A 85 -1.90 -2.47 -5.69
N LEU A 86 -2.54 -1.43 -5.20
CA LEU A 86 -3.59 -0.71 -5.91
C LEU A 86 -2.96 0.49 -6.62
N CYS A 87 -3.35 0.69 -7.86
CA CYS A 87 -2.92 1.81 -8.68
C CYS A 87 -4.13 2.49 -9.31
N LEU A 88 -4.14 3.83 -9.25
CA LEU A 88 -5.05 4.69 -9.99
C LEU A 88 -4.25 5.37 -11.09
N ILE A 89 -4.74 5.32 -12.32
CA ILE A 89 -4.09 5.90 -13.51
C ILE A 89 -5.11 6.78 -14.21
N LYS A 90 -4.82 8.07 -14.33
CA LYS A 90 -5.61 9.02 -15.10
C LYS A 90 -4.93 9.23 -16.45
N VAL A 91 -5.66 8.92 -17.52
CA VAL A 91 -5.19 8.98 -18.91
C VAL A 91 -5.95 10.06 -19.65
N ALA A 92 -5.25 10.91 -20.40
CA ALA A 92 -5.89 11.87 -21.31
C ALA A 92 -6.61 11.11 -22.44
N ALA A 93 -7.84 11.46 -22.70
CA ALA A 93 -8.72 10.79 -23.68
C ALA A 93 -9.70 11.75 -24.34
N GLY A 94 -9.30 13.03 -24.51
CA GLY A 94 -10.09 14.07 -25.16
C GLY A 94 -10.09 13.95 -26.68
N PRO A 95 -11.00 14.66 -27.37
CA PRO A 95 -11.08 14.67 -28.82
C PRO A 95 -9.85 15.29 -29.48
N ASN A 96 -9.08 16.11 -28.76
CA ASN A 96 -7.88 16.79 -29.25
C ASN A 96 -6.60 15.99 -29.02
N GLU A 97 -6.69 14.81 -28.39
CA GLU A 97 -5.54 13.92 -28.20
C GLU A 97 -5.11 13.31 -29.54
N PRO A 98 -3.82 12.96 -29.72
CA PRO A 98 -3.27 12.45 -30.98
C PRO A 98 -4.02 11.28 -31.59
N ASN A 99 -4.67 10.46 -30.77
CA ASN A 99 -5.45 9.29 -31.20
C ASN A 99 -6.97 9.55 -31.30
N GLY A 100 -7.44 10.77 -30.99
CA GLY A 100 -8.84 11.19 -31.12
C GLY A 100 -9.84 10.27 -30.41
N LEU A 101 -11.05 10.13 -31.00
CA LEU A 101 -12.12 9.29 -30.44
C LEU A 101 -11.79 7.78 -30.36
N HIS A 102 -10.90 7.29 -31.23
CA HIS A 102 -10.43 5.89 -31.19
C HIS A 102 -9.60 5.59 -29.94
N SER A 103 -9.04 6.61 -29.31
CA SER A 103 -8.28 6.55 -28.08
C SER A 103 -9.07 5.87 -26.95
N ARG A 104 -10.33 6.19 -26.78
CA ARG A 104 -11.17 5.67 -25.69
C ARG A 104 -11.42 4.17 -25.82
N SER A 105 -11.81 3.70 -27.00
CA SER A 105 -12.05 2.28 -27.25
C SER A 105 -10.79 1.46 -26.98
N HIS A 106 -9.64 1.94 -27.46
CA HIS A 106 -8.36 1.26 -27.20
C HIS A 106 -7.95 1.27 -25.73
N ILE A 107 -8.19 2.36 -24.97
CA ILE A 107 -7.96 2.38 -23.53
C ILE A 107 -8.85 1.34 -22.81
N PHE A 108 -10.12 1.19 -23.24
CA PHE A 108 -11.01 0.15 -22.68
C PHE A 108 -10.53 -1.26 -23.02
N GLU A 109 -10.02 -1.49 -24.22
CA GLU A 109 -9.42 -2.77 -24.61
C GLU A 109 -8.20 -3.09 -23.74
N LEU A 110 -7.28 -2.13 -23.57
CA LEU A 110 -6.12 -2.28 -22.69
C LEU A 110 -6.54 -2.54 -21.24
N ALA A 111 -7.53 -1.79 -20.73
CA ALA A 111 -8.06 -2.01 -19.40
C ALA A 111 -8.57 -3.46 -19.24
N ASN A 112 -9.31 -3.98 -20.21
CA ASN A 112 -9.81 -5.36 -20.19
C ASN A 112 -8.67 -6.38 -20.21
N VAL A 113 -7.66 -6.23 -21.08
CA VAL A 113 -6.50 -7.13 -21.19
C VAL A 113 -5.73 -7.19 -19.87
N PHE A 114 -5.52 -6.04 -19.24
CA PHE A 114 -4.82 -5.95 -17.96
C PHE A 114 -5.71 -6.23 -16.74
N ARG A 115 -7.03 -6.40 -16.94
CA ARG A 115 -8.04 -6.53 -15.87
C ARG A 115 -8.04 -5.32 -14.95
N ALA A 116 -7.87 -4.13 -15.53
CA ALA A 116 -8.11 -2.87 -14.87
C ALA A 116 -9.59 -2.49 -15.01
N ARG A 117 -10.10 -1.69 -14.09
CA ARG A 117 -11.47 -1.17 -14.12
C ARG A 117 -11.45 0.31 -14.46
N VAL A 118 -12.38 0.73 -15.30
CA VAL A 118 -12.68 2.15 -15.47
C VAL A 118 -13.56 2.58 -14.31
N ILE A 119 -13.10 3.55 -13.53
CA ILE A 119 -13.80 4.06 -12.34
C ILE A 119 -14.34 5.49 -12.54
N ASP A 120 -13.78 6.21 -13.50
CA ASP A 120 -14.27 7.52 -13.88
C ASP A 120 -14.08 7.74 -15.39
N LEU A 121 -15.07 8.40 -16.01
CA LEU A 121 -15.10 8.69 -17.43
C LEU A 121 -15.55 10.14 -17.64
N ALA A 122 -14.59 11.03 -17.84
CA ALA A 122 -14.82 12.43 -18.16
C ALA A 122 -14.67 12.72 -19.67
N THR A 123 -14.98 13.93 -20.10
CA THR A 123 -14.87 14.35 -21.51
C THR A 123 -13.42 14.28 -22.01
N GLU A 124 -12.46 14.66 -21.18
CA GLU A 124 -11.04 14.80 -21.52
C GLU A 124 -10.15 13.71 -20.91
N SER A 125 -10.69 12.83 -20.04
CA SER A 125 -9.88 11.83 -19.34
C SER A 125 -10.65 10.57 -18.99
N ILE A 126 -9.90 9.48 -18.77
CA ILE A 126 -10.37 8.21 -18.24
C ILE A 126 -9.53 7.87 -17.01
N MET A 127 -10.17 7.46 -15.91
CA MET A 127 -9.47 6.97 -14.74
C MET A 127 -9.60 5.44 -14.63
N LEU A 128 -8.46 4.78 -14.57
CA LEU A 128 -8.34 3.34 -14.43
C LEU A 128 -7.93 2.99 -13.01
N GLU A 129 -8.55 1.96 -12.45
CA GLU A 129 -8.15 1.32 -11.19
C GLU A 129 -7.62 -0.07 -11.47
N MET A 130 -6.51 -0.43 -10.86
CA MET A 130 -5.93 -1.76 -10.99
C MET A 130 -5.34 -2.25 -9.67
N THR A 131 -5.74 -3.44 -9.23
CA THR A 131 -5.09 -4.15 -8.13
C THR A 131 -4.33 -5.36 -8.67
N ALA A 132 -2.99 -5.29 -8.62
CA ALA A 132 -2.13 -6.35 -9.20
C ALA A 132 -0.76 -6.42 -8.52
N SER A 133 0.15 -7.24 -9.08
CA SER A 133 1.58 -7.15 -8.78
C SER A 133 2.17 -5.87 -9.37
N SER A 134 3.21 -5.31 -8.73
CA SER A 134 3.87 -4.10 -9.24
C SER A 134 4.34 -4.24 -10.69
N SER A 135 4.84 -5.43 -11.09
CA SER A 135 5.28 -5.69 -12.46
C SER A 135 4.13 -5.60 -13.47
N LYS A 136 2.93 -6.05 -13.10
CA LYS A 136 1.77 -5.98 -13.99
C LYS A 136 1.24 -4.54 -14.11
N ILE A 137 1.28 -3.78 -13.01
CA ILE A 137 0.93 -2.34 -13.01
C ILE A 137 1.92 -1.58 -13.90
N GLU A 138 3.22 -1.84 -13.75
CA GLU A 138 4.25 -1.21 -14.57
C GLU A 138 4.07 -1.55 -16.05
N GLY A 139 3.72 -2.81 -16.38
CA GLY A 139 3.41 -3.21 -17.74
C GLY A 139 2.25 -2.43 -18.36
N LEU A 140 1.17 -2.19 -17.63
CA LEU A 140 0.06 -1.35 -18.11
C LEU A 140 0.52 0.11 -18.34
N ILE A 141 1.24 0.68 -17.39
CA ILE A 141 1.77 2.05 -17.49
C ILE A 141 2.69 2.18 -18.71
N GLN A 142 3.57 1.22 -18.93
CA GLN A 142 4.48 1.18 -20.06
C GLN A 142 3.71 1.09 -21.39
N VAL A 143 2.77 0.15 -21.52
CA VAL A 143 1.96 0.00 -22.74
C VAL A 143 1.18 1.27 -23.05
N LEU A 144 0.58 1.92 -22.05
CA LEU A 144 -0.13 3.19 -22.25
C LEU A 144 0.82 4.26 -22.81
N ARG A 145 2.03 4.41 -22.24
CA ARG A 145 3.03 5.37 -22.72
C ARG A 145 3.51 5.07 -24.13
N GLU A 146 3.86 3.80 -24.42
CA GLU A 146 4.35 3.36 -25.73
C GLU A 146 3.28 3.46 -26.80
N SER A 147 2.00 3.35 -26.45
CA SER A 147 0.86 3.60 -27.33
C SER A 147 0.58 5.09 -27.56
N GLY A 148 1.41 5.99 -27.02
CA GLY A 148 1.31 7.42 -27.23
C GLY A 148 0.26 8.11 -26.34
N TYR A 149 -0.21 7.48 -25.28
CA TYR A 149 -1.14 8.11 -24.33
C TYR A 149 -0.44 9.00 -23.33
N THR A 150 -1.03 10.18 -23.10
CA THR A 150 -0.59 11.09 -22.04
C THR A 150 -1.15 10.62 -20.69
N LEU A 151 -0.26 10.24 -19.77
CA LEU A 151 -0.65 9.95 -18.39
C LEU A 151 -0.70 11.26 -17.61
N LEU A 152 -1.90 11.69 -17.21
CA LEU A 152 -2.09 12.92 -16.44
C LEU A 152 -1.65 12.76 -14.99
N GLU A 153 -1.97 11.60 -14.39
CA GLU A 153 -1.66 11.32 -12.99
C GLU A 153 -1.57 9.82 -12.74
N VAL A 154 -0.65 9.41 -11.88
CA VAL A 154 -0.54 8.02 -11.41
C VAL A 154 -0.38 8.04 -9.90
N SER A 155 -1.30 7.39 -9.19
CA SER A 155 -1.26 7.22 -7.73
C SER A 155 -1.17 5.75 -7.38
N ARG A 156 -0.29 5.39 -6.43
CA ARG A 156 -0.04 4.00 -6.02
C ARG A 156 -0.04 3.90 -4.50
N THR A 157 -0.68 2.88 -3.96
CA THR A 157 -0.67 2.64 -2.51
C THR A 157 0.68 2.15 -1.98
N GLY A 158 1.52 1.60 -2.87
CA GLY A 158 2.65 0.77 -2.45
C GLY A 158 2.23 -0.69 -2.22
N ARG A 159 3.21 -1.53 -1.90
CA ARG A 159 3.01 -2.98 -1.80
C ARG A 159 2.43 -3.37 -0.45
N MET A 160 1.36 -4.15 -0.49
CA MET A 160 0.88 -4.93 0.65
C MET A 160 1.28 -6.38 0.45
N ALA A 161 1.75 -7.03 1.52
CA ALA A 161 2.17 -8.43 1.49
C ALA A 161 1.47 -9.22 2.59
N MET A 162 0.98 -10.41 2.26
CA MET A 162 0.38 -11.34 3.20
C MET A 162 0.84 -12.77 2.90
N ARG A 163 1.27 -13.52 3.92
CA ARG A 163 1.67 -14.91 3.75
C ARG A 163 0.52 -15.78 3.28
N ARG A 164 0.85 -16.80 2.51
CA ARG A 164 -0.12 -17.80 2.05
C ARG A 164 -0.40 -18.85 3.13
N GLY A 165 -1.58 -19.43 3.09
CA GLY A 165 -2.01 -20.51 3.99
C GLY A 165 -2.20 -20.05 5.44
N VAL A 166 -2.07 -20.98 6.38
CA VAL A 166 -2.32 -20.77 7.81
C VAL A 166 -1.11 -20.12 8.52
N HIS A 167 -0.07 -19.74 7.79
CA HIS A 167 1.13 -19.13 8.35
C HIS A 167 0.86 -17.64 8.66
N THR A 168 0.39 -17.40 9.87
CA THR A 168 0.34 -16.07 10.48
C THR A 168 1.69 -15.76 11.17
N SER A 169 1.85 -14.53 11.68
CA SER A 169 3.08 -14.15 12.37
C SER A 169 3.45 -15.13 13.50
N ARG A 170 4.73 -15.28 13.79
CA ARG A 170 5.23 -16.23 14.81
C ARG A 170 4.64 -15.96 16.20
N VAL A 171 4.29 -14.73 16.50
CA VAL A 171 3.69 -14.34 17.78
C VAL A 171 2.31 -14.98 17.97
N LEU A 172 1.51 -15.13 16.91
CA LEU A 172 0.23 -15.84 16.98
C LEU A 172 0.42 -17.34 17.31
N LYS A 173 1.52 -17.95 16.83
CA LYS A 173 1.89 -19.33 17.20
C LYS A 173 2.34 -19.45 18.65
N ALA A 174 3.09 -18.45 19.17
CA ALA A 174 3.62 -18.46 20.53
C ALA A 174 2.55 -18.20 21.59
N LEU A 175 1.47 -17.51 21.25
CA LEU A 175 0.36 -17.19 22.16
C LEU A 175 -0.72 -18.28 22.19
N GLY A 176 -0.48 -19.45 21.55
CA GLY A 176 -1.28 -20.65 21.76
C GLY A 176 -2.73 -20.53 21.34
N THR A 177 -3.01 -19.98 20.15
CA THR A 177 -4.34 -20.18 19.54
C THR A 177 -4.46 -21.66 19.15
N PRO A 178 -5.27 -22.46 19.85
CA PRO A 178 -5.59 -23.81 19.39
C PRO A 178 -6.31 -23.72 18.04
N ASN A 179 -6.23 -24.77 17.24
CA ASN A 179 -6.97 -24.95 15.98
C ASN A 179 -8.46 -24.61 16.18
N GLY A 180 -8.84 -23.39 15.97
CA GLY A 180 -10.17 -22.87 16.07
C GLY A 180 -10.15 -21.40 15.69
N SER A 181 -11.13 -20.97 14.95
CA SER A 181 -11.31 -19.57 14.54
C SER A 181 -10.95 -18.63 15.69
N PRO A 182 -10.16 -17.58 15.46
CA PRO A 182 -9.89 -16.63 16.52
C PRO A 182 -11.24 -16.06 16.97
N ASP A 183 -11.59 -16.26 18.23
CA ASP A 183 -12.62 -15.50 18.90
C ASP A 183 -12.07 -14.06 19.00
N VAL A 184 -12.17 -13.34 17.90
CA VAL A 184 -11.90 -11.93 17.86
C VAL A 184 -13.06 -11.27 18.58
N PRO A 185 -12.88 -10.72 19.80
CA PRO A 185 -13.95 -10.02 20.46
C PRO A 185 -14.44 -8.92 19.51
N PRO A 186 -15.77 -8.74 19.36
CA PRO A 186 -16.31 -7.72 18.49
C PRO A 186 -15.71 -6.36 18.89
N ARG A 187 -15.18 -5.62 17.90
CA ARG A 187 -14.68 -4.27 18.11
C ARG A 187 -15.70 -3.49 18.94
N PRO A 188 -15.29 -2.83 20.01
CA PRO A 188 -16.19 -1.93 20.73
C PRO A 188 -16.72 -0.91 19.71
N LYS A 189 -18.03 -0.83 19.56
CA LYS A 189 -18.66 0.20 18.73
C LYS A 189 -18.29 1.53 19.37
N LEU A 190 -17.40 2.28 18.72
CA LEU A 190 -17.14 3.67 19.10
C LEU A 190 -18.49 4.38 19.20
N SER A 191 -18.80 4.90 20.35
CA SER A 191 -20.00 5.71 20.54
C SER A 191 -19.86 6.96 19.66
N LYS A 192 -20.97 7.42 19.07
CA LYS A 192 -20.99 8.65 18.26
C LYS A 192 -20.44 9.89 18.99
N ALA A 193 -20.20 9.82 20.28
CA ALA A 193 -19.66 10.89 21.12
C ALA A 193 -18.12 10.98 21.10
N GLU A 194 -17.41 9.97 20.58
CA GLU A 194 -15.95 9.95 20.50
C GLU A 194 -15.41 10.33 19.10
N ILE A 195 -16.30 10.71 18.19
CA ILE A 195 -15.90 11.37 16.94
C ILE A 195 -15.60 12.82 17.33
N ILE A 196 -14.32 13.15 17.47
CA ILE A 196 -13.85 14.52 17.68
C ILE A 196 -14.44 15.37 16.54
N PRO A 197 -15.23 16.43 16.85
CA PRO A 197 -15.68 17.35 15.82
C PRO A 197 -14.46 17.95 15.13
N ASN A 198 -14.49 17.99 13.81
CA ASN A 198 -13.43 18.57 12.99
C ASN A 198 -13.56 20.12 13.06
N GLU A 199 -13.38 20.68 14.25
CA GLU A 199 -13.24 22.11 14.43
C GLU A 199 -11.78 22.48 14.20
N PHE A 200 -11.46 22.86 12.96
CA PHE A 200 -10.32 23.71 12.67
C PHE A 200 -10.72 25.14 13.04
N PRO A 201 -10.20 25.75 14.12
CA PRO A 201 -10.41 27.16 14.36
C PRO A 201 -9.52 27.96 13.42
N GLY A 202 -10.10 28.75 12.55
CA GLY A 202 -9.41 29.81 11.86
C GLY A 202 -9.41 29.76 10.34
N LEU A 203 -10.55 30.01 9.71
CA LEU A 203 -10.66 30.80 8.50
C LEU A 203 -11.88 31.70 8.70
N GLU A 204 -11.66 32.88 9.29
CA GLU A 204 -12.61 33.97 9.19
C GLU A 204 -12.62 34.42 7.74
N GLU A 205 -13.77 34.32 7.09
CA GLU A 205 -14.03 34.95 5.81
C GLU A 205 -14.03 36.47 6.03
N GLU A 206 -13.01 37.16 5.51
CA GLU A 206 -13.10 38.60 5.32
C GLU A 206 -14.05 38.87 4.13
N GLU A 207 -15.29 39.23 4.43
CA GLU A 207 -16.18 39.91 3.51
C GLU A 207 -15.70 41.37 3.36
N GLU A 208 -15.32 41.77 2.14
CA GLU A 208 -15.53 43.10 1.53
C GLU A 208 -15.74 42.98 0.04
#